data_09d5b06e9ee3f253cbd05f15bfc72c7b
#
_entry.id   09d5b06e9ee3f253cbd05f15bfc72c7b
#
_cell.length_a   1.000
_cell.length_b   1.000
_cell.length_c   1.000
_cell.angle_alpha   90.00
_cell.angle_beta   90.00
_cell.angle_gamma   90.00
#
_symmetry.space_group_name_H-M   'P 1'
#
loop_
_entity.id
_entity.type
_entity.pdbx_description
1 polymer ?
#
loop_
_entity_poly.entity_id
_entity_poly.type
_entity_poly.pdbx_seq_one_letter_code
_entity_poly.pdbx_strand_id
1 'polypeptide(L)'
;MKNAFLTFLLLFIGCSNSHKEYTIEEFMDITSFGGSSFSYDEKTVLIRSNESGINNAFEIDLKTRNSKQLTFSDSNSIYPISYFPNDKRFLFRADQGGNEIWHIYLFNSDGTAIDLTPGKQSRSLFLKWAHDKKSFYYTSNKRNPKYMDLYEMSIDSFKSTLVFQNDDALNIGDISKNKRYLALSKTYTRDNSDLYLFNFDTKILTKILFKESDVNHSPSGFSTDSETLYFVTDQDSEFRYLKKYNIDSGKVELVQKESWDIVANYFSESGKYRITAINKDSQTEIKILDTSSDKLLNLPKMPSGNISSVNISYSESLITFYHGSSQSPANLYYYRVGSRKPVRLTDSMNPLIDQEHLGKAEIIRYKSFDGLEIPAIYYKPPQASQANKVPALVRVHGGPGGQARVGYRASTQYLVNNGYAVLDINNRGSSGYGKTFQTLDDQAHGKGDLDDCVAAIDWLKSQNHIEGENIGILGGSYGGYMVMAAMTFRPNAFDVGVNIFGVTNWVRTLKSIPPWWEAARESLYKELGNPFTQEDYLYSISPLFHAKNIKKPVLVLQGANDPRVLQVESDEMVEEIKKQNVPVEYVVFPDEGHGFSKKKNQITSNETILTFLNKYLKNKN
;
A
#
# COMPACT_ATOMS: atom_id res chain seq x y z
N MET A 1 -59.97 54.52 -16.51
CA MET A 1 -58.63 54.19 -16.07
C MET A 1 -58.61 52.67 -15.70
N LYS A 2 -58.08 51.85 -16.61
CA LYS A 2 -57.98 50.37 -16.38
C LYS A 2 -56.51 50.08 -16.00
N ASN A 3 -56.28 49.60 -14.78
CA ASN A 3 -54.96 49.14 -14.33
C ASN A 3 -54.76 47.73 -14.83
N ALA A 4 -53.78 47.54 -15.70
CA ALA A 4 -53.29 46.20 -16.08
C ALA A 4 -52.21 45.76 -15.10
N PHE A 5 -52.47 44.71 -14.32
CA PHE A 5 -51.47 44.02 -13.50
C PHE A 5 -50.69 43.05 -14.40
N LEU A 6 -49.42 43.35 -14.63
CA LEU A 6 -48.49 42.44 -15.34
C LEU A 6 -47.88 41.49 -14.33
N THR A 7 -48.34 40.21 -14.33
CA THR A 7 -47.76 39.16 -13.48
C THR A 7 -46.50 38.62 -14.16
N PHE A 8 -45.32 38.91 -13.58
CA PHE A 8 -44.06 38.36 -14.01
C PHE A 8 -43.94 36.92 -13.47
N LEU A 9 -44.05 35.94 -14.34
CA LEU A 9 -43.79 34.53 -14.04
C LEU A 9 -42.27 34.32 -14.07
N LEU A 10 -41.61 34.27 -12.90
CA LEU A 10 -40.22 33.86 -12.78
C LEU A 10 -40.14 32.34 -12.98
N LEU A 11 -39.77 31.92 -14.18
CA LEU A 11 -39.34 30.55 -14.46
C LEU A 11 -37.98 30.32 -13.77
N PHE A 12 -38.00 29.70 -12.61
CA PHE A 12 -36.82 29.06 -12.06
C PHE A 12 -36.46 27.88 -12.94
N ILE A 13 -35.54 28.07 -13.90
CA ILE A 13 -34.81 26.99 -14.54
C ILE A 13 -33.85 26.48 -13.49
N GLY A 14 -34.30 25.49 -12.71
CA GLY A 14 -33.41 24.67 -11.89
C GLY A 14 -32.50 23.89 -12.84
N CYS A 15 -31.26 24.32 -13.03
CA CYS A 15 -30.22 23.46 -13.53
C CYS A 15 -30.07 22.30 -12.51
N SER A 16 -30.80 21.21 -12.70
CA SER A 16 -30.42 19.96 -12.12
C SER A 16 -29.09 19.58 -12.78
N ASN A 17 -27.98 19.75 -12.08
CA ASN A 17 -26.73 19.12 -12.48
C ASN A 17 -27.03 17.61 -12.52
N SER A 18 -27.35 17.09 -13.70
CA SER A 18 -27.54 15.66 -13.91
C SER A 18 -26.19 15.01 -13.60
N HIS A 19 -26.20 14.00 -12.74
CA HIS A 19 -25.03 13.19 -12.47
C HIS A 19 -24.48 12.62 -13.79
N LYS A 20 -23.17 12.77 -14.02
CA LYS A 20 -22.49 12.20 -15.19
C LYS A 20 -21.81 10.90 -14.80
N GLU A 21 -22.18 9.82 -15.46
CA GLU A 21 -21.47 8.55 -15.39
C GLU A 21 -20.28 8.57 -16.38
N TYR A 22 -19.12 8.08 -15.93
CA TYR A 22 -17.90 7.97 -16.72
C TYR A 22 -17.61 6.50 -17.01
N THR A 23 -16.99 6.22 -18.16
CA THR A 23 -16.57 4.86 -18.53
C THR A 23 -15.35 4.43 -17.71
N ILE A 24 -15.09 3.11 -17.71
CA ILE A 24 -13.88 2.60 -17.04
C ILE A 24 -12.61 3.10 -17.73
N GLU A 25 -12.63 3.26 -19.04
CA GLU A 25 -11.51 3.81 -19.81
C GLU A 25 -11.22 5.25 -19.36
N GLU A 26 -12.24 6.09 -19.18
CA GLU A 26 -12.07 7.46 -18.66
C GLU A 26 -11.45 7.44 -17.26
N PHE A 27 -11.87 6.52 -16.37
CA PHE A 27 -11.27 6.36 -15.04
C PHE A 27 -9.85 5.79 -15.08
N MET A 28 -9.54 4.88 -16.01
CA MET A 28 -8.21 4.29 -16.15
C MET A 28 -7.27 5.15 -17.00
N ASP A 29 -7.79 6.17 -17.69
CA ASP A 29 -6.98 7.20 -18.35
C ASP A 29 -6.39 8.21 -17.35
N ILE A 30 -6.26 7.78 -16.11
CA ILE A 30 -5.51 8.46 -15.05
C ILE A 30 -4.06 8.03 -15.13
N THR A 31 -3.16 9.03 -15.12
CA THR A 31 -1.74 8.75 -15.02
C THR A 31 -1.32 8.57 -13.56
N SER A 32 -0.78 7.40 -13.25
CA SER A 32 -0.20 7.10 -11.94
C SER A 32 1.28 7.48 -11.91
N PHE A 33 1.65 8.35 -10.98
CA PHE A 33 3.03 8.76 -10.75
C PHE A 33 3.56 8.17 -9.44
N GLY A 34 4.89 7.99 -9.35
CA GLY A 34 5.54 7.55 -8.12
C GLY A 34 7.05 7.73 -8.17
N GLY A 35 7.68 7.67 -6.97
CA GLY A 35 9.09 8.01 -6.83
C GLY A 35 9.35 9.50 -7.02
N SER A 36 10.49 9.96 -6.56
CA SER A 36 11.02 11.30 -6.86
C SER A 36 12.49 11.34 -6.45
N SER A 37 13.40 11.21 -7.40
CA SER A 37 14.84 11.36 -7.14
C SER A 37 15.36 12.59 -7.87
N PHE A 38 15.98 13.51 -7.12
CA PHE A 38 16.64 14.65 -7.73
C PHE A 38 17.89 14.21 -8.50
N SER A 39 18.13 14.84 -9.67
CA SER A 39 19.41 14.73 -10.34
C SER A 39 20.53 15.35 -9.50
N TYR A 40 21.78 14.99 -9.78
CA TYR A 40 22.95 15.49 -9.05
C TYR A 40 23.09 17.04 -9.09
N ASP A 41 22.59 17.66 -10.17
CA ASP A 41 22.59 19.12 -10.37
C ASP A 41 21.26 19.77 -9.93
N GLU A 42 20.33 18.99 -9.36
CA GLU A 42 19.01 19.41 -8.85
C GLU A 42 18.14 20.14 -9.88
N LYS A 43 18.35 19.90 -11.18
CA LYS A 43 17.54 20.51 -12.24
C LYS A 43 16.39 19.65 -12.68
N THR A 44 16.48 18.33 -12.47
CA THR A 44 15.44 17.39 -12.89
C THR A 44 15.07 16.43 -11.75
N VAL A 45 13.90 15.81 -11.89
CA VAL A 45 13.41 14.78 -10.99
C VAL A 45 13.08 13.53 -11.79
N LEU A 46 13.63 12.39 -11.40
CA LEU A 46 13.31 11.06 -11.93
C LEU A 46 12.05 10.54 -11.25
N ILE A 47 11.07 10.13 -12.04
CA ILE A 47 9.81 9.58 -11.56
C ILE A 47 9.41 8.31 -12.33
N ARG A 48 8.48 7.58 -11.78
CA ARG A 48 7.72 6.54 -12.46
C ARG A 48 6.42 7.13 -13.00
N SER A 49 6.03 6.74 -14.22
CA SER A 49 4.71 7.02 -14.79
C SER A 49 4.19 5.81 -15.58
N ASN A 50 2.87 5.59 -15.55
CA ASN A 50 2.19 4.59 -16.39
C ASN A 50 1.50 5.23 -17.61
N GLU A 51 1.88 6.43 -18.00
CA GLU A 51 1.32 7.17 -19.14
C GLU A 51 1.38 6.35 -20.45
N SER A 52 2.44 5.54 -20.63
CA SER A 52 2.59 4.63 -21.77
C SER A 52 1.83 3.30 -21.66
N GLY A 53 0.89 3.17 -20.71
CA GLY A 53 0.09 1.96 -20.48
C GLY A 53 0.66 0.98 -19.46
N ILE A 54 1.95 1.08 -19.16
CA ILE A 54 2.68 0.34 -18.12
C ILE A 54 3.70 1.27 -17.47
N ASN A 55 4.16 0.93 -16.25
CA ASN A 55 5.16 1.77 -15.57
C ASN A 55 6.47 1.84 -16.34
N ASN A 56 6.92 3.07 -16.59
CA ASN A 56 8.21 3.41 -17.18
C ASN A 56 8.88 4.55 -16.38
N ALA A 57 10.17 4.78 -16.62
CA ALA A 57 10.92 5.89 -16.04
C ALA A 57 10.76 7.16 -16.87
N PHE A 58 10.53 8.27 -16.18
CA PHE A 58 10.40 9.61 -16.76
C PHE A 58 11.28 10.61 -16.00
N GLU A 59 11.74 11.64 -16.70
CA GLU A 59 12.46 12.79 -16.13
C GLU A 59 11.59 14.03 -16.28
N ILE A 60 11.46 14.83 -15.20
CA ILE A 60 10.79 16.13 -15.25
C ILE A 60 11.81 17.24 -15.00
N ASP A 61 11.91 18.21 -15.91
CA ASP A 61 12.72 19.42 -15.74
C ASP A 61 12.00 20.40 -14.80
N LEU A 62 12.66 20.79 -13.71
CA LEU A 62 12.06 21.64 -12.66
C LEU A 62 11.78 23.07 -13.10
N LYS A 63 12.50 23.59 -14.12
CA LYS A 63 12.33 24.94 -14.63
C LYS A 63 11.21 25.02 -15.66
N THR A 64 11.24 24.13 -16.65
CA THR A 64 10.26 24.10 -17.77
C THR A 64 9.01 23.30 -17.44
N ARG A 65 9.11 22.34 -16.51
CA ARG A 65 8.10 21.33 -16.15
C ARG A 65 7.80 20.33 -17.28
N ASN A 66 8.66 20.28 -18.28
CA ASN A 66 8.54 19.30 -19.35
C ASN A 66 8.89 17.93 -18.84
N SER A 67 8.06 16.94 -19.16
CA SER A 67 8.31 15.52 -18.91
C SER A 67 8.93 14.86 -20.13
N LYS A 68 9.89 13.95 -19.91
CA LYS A 68 10.54 13.14 -20.93
C LYS A 68 10.56 11.69 -20.49
N GLN A 69 10.01 10.80 -21.32
CA GLN A 69 10.12 9.35 -21.12
C GLN A 69 11.56 8.89 -21.38
N LEU A 70 12.10 8.07 -20.47
CA LEU A 70 13.47 7.56 -20.52
C LEU A 70 13.51 6.07 -20.91
N THR A 71 12.54 5.28 -20.44
CA THR A 71 12.44 3.84 -20.76
C THR A 71 11.15 3.54 -21.50
N PHE A 72 11.14 2.51 -22.35
CA PHE A 72 10.05 2.21 -23.28
C PHE A 72 9.64 0.73 -23.21
N SER A 73 9.42 0.21 -21.99
CA SER A 73 8.88 -1.14 -21.82
C SER A 73 7.39 -1.15 -22.16
N ASP A 74 6.96 -2.23 -22.80
CA ASP A 74 5.55 -2.54 -23.13
C ASP A 74 5.03 -3.82 -22.46
N SER A 75 5.93 -4.56 -21.82
CA SER A 75 5.64 -5.89 -21.25
C SER A 75 5.82 -5.96 -19.73
N ASN A 76 6.93 -5.46 -19.20
CA ASN A 76 7.22 -5.50 -17.77
C ASN A 76 7.35 -4.09 -17.20
N SER A 77 6.78 -3.87 -16.02
CA SER A 77 6.86 -2.59 -15.33
C SER A 77 8.30 -2.24 -14.94
N ILE A 78 8.72 -1.01 -15.23
CA ILE A 78 9.99 -0.42 -14.82
C ILE A 78 9.73 0.53 -13.66
N TYR A 79 10.45 0.31 -12.55
CA TYR A 79 10.34 1.12 -11.34
C TYR A 79 11.68 1.83 -11.09
N PRO A 80 11.84 3.10 -11.51
CA PRO A 80 13.05 3.87 -11.23
C PRO A 80 13.25 3.97 -9.72
N ILE A 81 14.51 3.83 -9.29
CA ILE A 81 14.93 3.86 -7.89
C ILE A 81 15.52 5.24 -7.56
N SER A 82 16.63 5.58 -8.22
CA SER A 82 17.36 6.81 -7.96
C SER A 82 18.32 7.13 -9.09
N TYR A 83 18.56 8.42 -9.34
CA TYR A 83 19.74 8.85 -10.09
C TYR A 83 21.03 8.42 -9.35
N PHE A 84 22.10 8.29 -10.12
CA PHE A 84 23.45 8.24 -9.55
C PHE A 84 23.79 9.57 -8.87
N PRO A 85 24.57 9.53 -7.78
CA PRO A 85 24.86 10.74 -7.01
C PRO A 85 25.69 11.80 -7.76
N ASN A 86 26.38 11.43 -8.85
CA ASN A 86 27.33 12.27 -9.55
C ASN A 86 27.06 12.44 -11.07
N ASP A 87 26.06 11.77 -11.61
CA ASP A 87 25.73 11.82 -13.04
C ASP A 87 24.24 11.49 -13.30
N LYS A 88 23.84 11.47 -14.58
CA LYS A 88 22.45 11.23 -15.01
C LYS A 88 22.09 9.77 -15.25
N ARG A 89 22.99 8.82 -15.01
CA ARG A 89 22.60 7.42 -14.96
C ARG A 89 21.62 7.20 -13.82
N PHE A 90 20.81 6.19 -13.91
CA PHE A 90 19.92 5.84 -12.80
C PHE A 90 19.79 4.34 -12.62
N LEU A 91 19.43 3.95 -11.42
CA LEU A 91 19.03 2.60 -11.10
C LEU A 91 17.51 2.45 -11.23
N PHE A 92 17.08 1.29 -11.75
CA PHE A 92 15.69 0.88 -11.69
C PHE A 92 15.58 -0.59 -11.30
N ARG A 93 14.40 -1.01 -10.89
CA ARG A 93 14.08 -2.42 -10.69
C ARG A 93 12.97 -2.85 -11.65
N ALA A 94 13.02 -4.12 -12.05
CA ALA A 94 11.99 -4.78 -12.83
C ALA A 94 11.91 -6.26 -12.44
N ASP A 95 10.76 -6.88 -12.69
CA ASP A 95 10.53 -8.32 -12.61
C ASP A 95 9.92 -8.81 -13.92
N GLN A 96 9.61 -10.10 -14.00
CA GLN A 96 9.05 -10.70 -15.21
C GLN A 96 7.59 -11.11 -14.96
N GLY A 97 6.66 -10.38 -15.61
CA GLY A 97 5.23 -10.71 -15.56
C GLY A 97 4.62 -10.73 -14.16
N GLY A 98 5.17 -9.97 -13.21
CA GLY A 98 4.67 -9.88 -11.84
C GLY A 98 5.11 -11.03 -10.91
N ASN A 99 6.18 -11.77 -11.25
CA ASN A 99 6.69 -12.89 -10.45
C ASN A 99 7.47 -12.49 -9.19
N GLU A 100 7.66 -11.19 -8.98
CA GLU A 100 8.42 -10.61 -7.85
C GLU A 100 9.90 -11.00 -7.74
N ILE A 101 10.47 -11.62 -8.74
CA ILE A 101 11.92 -11.85 -8.83
C ILE A 101 12.58 -10.54 -9.34
N TRP A 102 12.73 -9.61 -8.41
CA TRP A 102 13.24 -8.26 -8.70
C TRP A 102 14.73 -8.28 -8.97
N HIS A 103 15.14 -7.69 -10.10
CA HIS A 103 16.54 -7.36 -10.39
C HIS A 103 16.75 -5.84 -10.34
N ILE A 104 17.98 -5.43 -10.05
CA ILE A 104 18.44 -4.05 -10.12
C ILE A 104 19.16 -3.86 -11.46
N TYR A 105 18.70 -2.86 -12.19
CA TYR A 105 19.24 -2.49 -13.51
C TYR A 105 19.90 -1.12 -13.43
N LEU A 106 20.97 -0.96 -14.22
CA LEU A 106 21.56 0.33 -14.57
C LEU A 106 20.93 0.82 -15.87
N PHE A 107 20.51 2.07 -15.91
CA PHE A 107 20.20 2.78 -17.14
C PHE A 107 21.29 3.81 -17.43
N ASN A 108 21.97 3.67 -18.57
CA ASN A 108 23.06 4.52 -19.01
C ASN A 108 22.56 5.77 -19.75
N SER A 109 23.40 6.81 -19.83
CA SER A 109 23.08 8.05 -20.54
C SER A 109 22.90 7.89 -22.05
N ASP A 110 23.39 6.79 -22.64
CA ASP A 110 23.20 6.43 -24.05
C ASP A 110 21.89 5.68 -24.31
N GLY A 111 21.08 5.43 -23.27
CA GLY A 111 19.80 4.72 -23.37
C GLY A 111 19.90 3.20 -23.20
N THR A 112 21.09 2.65 -22.97
CA THR A 112 21.26 1.21 -22.73
C THR A 112 20.92 0.84 -21.30
N ALA A 113 20.40 -0.38 -21.09
CA ALA A 113 20.12 -0.94 -19.77
C ALA A 113 20.95 -2.20 -19.52
N ILE A 114 21.49 -2.33 -18.31
CA ILE A 114 22.32 -3.47 -17.88
C ILE A 114 21.71 -4.07 -16.61
N ASP A 115 21.48 -5.38 -16.60
CA ASP A 115 21.11 -6.10 -15.37
C ASP A 115 22.33 -6.26 -14.47
N LEU A 116 22.30 -5.59 -13.31
CA LEU A 116 23.41 -5.62 -12.33
C LEU A 116 23.32 -6.82 -11.38
N THR A 117 22.16 -7.47 -11.29
CA THR A 117 21.91 -8.55 -10.34
C THR A 117 21.22 -9.75 -10.99
N PRO A 118 21.79 -10.29 -12.10
CA PRO A 118 21.18 -11.36 -12.85
C PRO A 118 21.02 -12.64 -12.02
N GLY A 119 19.95 -13.40 -12.27
CA GLY A 119 19.70 -14.69 -11.64
C GLY A 119 18.25 -15.14 -11.74
N LYS A 120 18.01 -16.39 -12.17
CA LYS A 120 16.65 -16.90 -12.45
C LYS A 120 15.71 -16.91 -11.26
N GLN A 121 16.24 -17.06 -10.04
CA GLN A 121 15.47 -17.16 -8.79
C GLN A 121 16.00 -16.22 -7.70
N SER A 122 16.97 -15.38 -8.03
CA SER A 122 17.54 -14.44 -7.07
C SER A 122 16.85 -13.09 -7.15
N ARG A 123 16.30 -12.67 -6.03
CA ARG A 123 15.68 -11.37 -5.83
C ARG A 123 16.69 -10.40 -5.24
N SER A 124 16.76 -9.19 -5.78
CA SER A 124 17.66 -8.12 -5.29
C SER A 124 16.90 -6.82 -5.10
N LEU A 125 17.13 -6.15 -3.97
CA LEU A 125 16.46 -4.90 -3.61
C LEU A 125 17.49 -3.85 -3.20
N PHE A 126 17.47 -2.70 -3.86
CA PHE A 126 18.29 -1.55 -3.46
C PHE A 126 17.96 -1.11 -2.03
N LEU A 127 18.98 -0.86 -1.22
CA LEU A 127 18.83 -0.34 0.13
C LEU A 127 19.11 1.16 0.17
N LYS A 128 20.36 1.57 -0.12
CA LYS A 128 20.77 2.98 -0.15
C LYS A 128 22.11 3.18 -0.85
N TRP A 129 22.39 4.41 -1.24
CA TRP A 129 23.74 4.85 -1.63
C TRP A 129 24.66 4.86 -0.42
N ALA A 130 25.92 4.49 -0.62
CA ALA A 130 26.96 4.75 0.37
C ALA A 130 27.23 6.26 0.48
N HIS A 131 27.56 6.74 1.67
CA HIS A 131 27.77 8.18 1.91
C HIS A 131 28.92 8.77 1.08
N ASP A 132 29.95 7.97 0.79
CA ASP A 132 31.07 8.35 -0.08
C ASP A 132 30.72 8.43 -1.57
N LYS A 133 29.49 8.07 -1.94
CA LYS A 133 28.97 8.09 -3.31
C LYS A 133 29.75 7.20 -4.31
N LYS A 134 30.51 6.21 -3.81
CA LYS A 134 31.33 5.30 -4.63
C LYS A 134 30.73 3.91 -4.77
N SER A 135 29.67 3.64 -4.04
CA SER A 135 28.98 2.35 -4.03
C SER A 135 27.52 2.51 -3.62
N PHE A 136 26.76 1.44 -3.74
CA PHE A 136 25.44 1.31 -3.12
C PHE A 136 25.28 -0.04 -2.46
N TYR A 137 24.40 -0.08 -1.46
CA TYR A 137 24.02 -1.30 -0.76
C TYR A 137 22.73 -1.85 -1.31
N TYR A 138 22.66 -3.16 -1.40
CA TYR A 138 21.45 -3.87 -1.79
C TYR A 138 21.36 -5.21 -1.06
N THR A 139 20.14 -5.70 -0.86
CA THR A 139 19.89 -7.02 -0.32
C THR A 139 19.63 -8.02 -1.44
N SER A 140 20.08 -9.27 -1.28
CA SER A 140 19.82 -10.33 -2.26
C SER A 140 19.84 -11.71 -1.61
N ASN A 141 18.95 -12.58 -2.10
CA ASN A 141 18.90 -13.98 -1.71
C ASN A 141 19.70 -14.91 -2.67
N LYS A 142 20.62 -14.34 -3.46
CA LYS A 142 21.39 -15.12 -4.47
C LYS A 142 22.23 -16.26 -3.88
N ARG A 143 22.65 -16.14 -2.60
CA ARG A 143 23.39 -17.20 -1.88
C ARG A 143 22.45 -18.31 -1.41
N ASN A 144 21.30 -17.94 -0.85
CA ASN A 144 20.31 -18.85 -0.32
C ASN A 144 18.91 -18.26 -0.54
N PRO A 145 17.98 -18.97 -1.18
CA PRO A 145 16.64 -18.46 -1.51
C PRO A 145 15.86 -17.87 -0.33
N LYS A 146 16.15 -18.32 0.90
CA LYS A 146 15.45 -17.90 2.14
C LYS A 146 16.01 -16.60 2.74
N TYR A 147 17.30 -16.30 2.55
CA TYR A 147 18.00 -15.29 3.32
C TYR A 147 18.43 -14.12 2.45
N MET A 148 17.98 -12.95 2.83
CA MET A 148 18.37 -11.70 2.18
C MET A 148 19.68 -11.20 2.79
N ASP A 149 20.80 -11.56 2.17
CA ASP A 149 22.13 -11.05 2.53
C ASP A 149 22.32 -9.60 2.11
N LEU A 150 23.24 -8.90 2.74
CA LEU A 150 23.63 -7.54 2.35
C LEU A 150 24.88 -7.54 1.49
N TYR A 151 24.80 -6.87 0.36
CA TYR A 151 25.90 -6.67 -0.58
C TYR A 151 26.19 -5.19 -0.77
N GLU A 152 27.47 -4.86 -1.04
CA GLU A 152 27.91 -3.55 -1.52
C GLU A 152 28.34 -3.68 -2.99
N MET A 153 27.89 -2.78 -3.86
CA MET A 153 28.25 -2.75 -5.27
C MET A 153 28.98 -1.45 -5.60
N SER A 154 30.20 -1.55 -6.15
CA SER A 154 30.97 -0.40 -6.66
C SER A 154 30.28 0.22 -7.87
N ILE A 155 30.21 1.55 -7.98
CA ILE A 155 29.64 2.25 -9.13
C ILE A 155 30.59 2.36 -10.33
N ASP A 156 31.86 2.11 -10.13
CA ASP A 156 32.86 2.17 -11.20
C ASP A 156 33.02 0.83 -11.93
N SER A 157 33.06 -0.26 -11.17
CA SER A 157 33.30 -1.62 -11.69
C SER A 157 32.07 -2.51 -11.71
N PHE A 158 30.99 -2.12 -11.04
CA PHE A 158 29.79 -2.93 -10.77
C PHE A 158 30.11 -4.29 -10.13
N LYS A 159 31.27 -4.38 -9.47
CA LYS A 159 31.64 -5.56 -8.69
C LYS A 159 30.88 -5.56 -7.36
N SER A 160 30.20 -6.68 -7.10
CA SER A 160 29.45 -6.91 -5.87
C SER A 160 30.29 -7.65 -4.83
N THR A 161 30.23 -7.18 -3.57
CA THR A 161 30.91 -7.80 -2.43
C THR A 161 29.87 -8.10 -1.34
N LEU A 162 29.88 -9.33 -0.81
CA LEU A 162 29.08 -9.69 0.37
C LEU A 162 29.65 -8.95 1.59
N VAL A 163 28.82 -8.15 2.27
CA VAL A 163 29.25 -7.39 3.47
C VAL A 163 28.61 -7.89 4.76
N PHE A 164 27.42 -8.49 4.66
CA PHE A 164 26.79 -9.19 5.80
C PHE A 164 26.05 -10.44 5.32
N GLN A 165 26.45 -11.59 5.84
CA GLN A 165 25.76 -12.86 5.62
C GLN A 165 24.64 -13.01 6.65
N ASN A 166 23.42 -13.15 6.18
CA ASN A 166 22.21 -13.21 7.01
C ASN A 166 21.70 -14.65 7.10
N ASP A 167 22.18 -15.42 8.07
CA ASP A 167 21.73 -16.80 8.26
C ASP A 167 20.57 -16.94 9.28
N ASP A 168 20.21 -15.83 9.97
CA ASP A 168 19.18 -15.79 11.02
C ASP A 168 17.86 -15.16 10.56
N ALA A 169 17.69 -14.92 9.27
CA ALA A 169 16.52 -14.27 8.69
C ALA A 169 16.20 -12.89 9.35
N LEU A 170 17.23 -12.09 9.63
CA LEU A 170 17.06 -10.76 10.18
C LEU A 170 16.55 -9.80 9.11
N ASN A 171 15.72 -8.85 9.52
CA ASN A 171 15.34 -7.72 8.67
C ASN A 171 16.48 -6.69 8.68
N ILE A 172 17.02 -6.38 7.51
CA ILE A 172 18.07 -5.39 7.34
C ILE A 172 17.44 -4.00 7.34
N GLY A 173 17.83 -3.15 8.29
CA GLY A 173 17.32 -1.81 8.47
C GLY A 173 18.17 -0.74 7.77
N ASP A 174 19.21 -0.26 8.43
CA ASP A 174 20.04 0.84 7.94
C ASP A 174 21.53 0.62 8.22
N ILE A 175 22.37 1.30 7.43
CA ILE A 175 23.84 1.32 7.60
C ILE A 175 24.27 2.72 8.01
N SER A 176 25.13 2.81 9.01
CA SER A 176 25.71 4.08 9.48
C SER A 176 26.57 4.75 8.40
N LYS A 177 26.64 6.08 8.39
CA LYS A 177 27.42 6.85 7.39
C LYS A 177 28.91 6.52 7.41
N ASN A 178 29.46 6.20 8.58
CA ASN A 178 30.86 5.80 8.75
C ASN A 178 31.11 4.32 8.35
N LYS A 179 30.09 3.60 7.83
CA LYS A 179 30.14 2.19 7.43
C LYS A 179 30.53 1.20 8.56
N ARG A 180 30.47 1.62 9.85
CA ARG A 180 30.86 0.77 10.99
C ARG A 180 29.72 -0.09 11.52
N TYR A 181 28.47 0.34 11.36
CA TYR A 181 27.32 -0.30 11.99
C TYR A 181 26.22 -0.60 11.01
N LEU A 182 25.59 -1.75 11.20
CA LEU A 182 24.36 -2.18 10.54
C LEU A 182 23.28 -2.39 11.60
N ALA A 183 22.14 -1.75 11.44
CA ALA A 183 20.98 -1.94 12.28
C ALA A 183 20.06 -3.01 11.67
N LEU A 184 19.61 -3.96 12.49
CA LEU A 184 18.77 -5.07 12.07
C LEU A 184 17.65 -5.30 13.10
N SER A 185 16.61 -6.02 12.70
CA SER A 185 15.60 -6.51 13.63
C SER A 185 15.23 -7.96 13.33
N LYS A 186 14.79 -8.70 14.35
CA LYS A 186 14.19 -10.02 14.20
C LYS A 186 12.74 -9.96 14.65
N THR A 187 11.84 -10.24 13.75
CA THR A 187 10.40 -10.28 14.01
C THR A 187 9.99 -11.69 14.41
N TYR A 188 9.31 -11.84 15.54
CA TYR A 188 8.75 -13.10 16.04
C TYR A 188 7.23 -13.14 15.86
N THR A 189 6.57 -12.02 16.16
CA THR A 189 5.14 -11.81 15.97
C THR A 189 4.90 -10.39 15.43
N ARG A 190 3.66 -10.03 15.14
CA ARG A 190 3.32 -8.66 14.70
C ARG A 190 3.61 -7.61 15.78
N ASP A 191 3.59 -8.00 17.03
CA ASP A 191 3.78 -7.15 18.22
C ASP A 191 5.08 -7.45 18.99
N ASN A 192 5.95 -8.33 18.48
CA ASN A 192 7.21 -8.70 19.14
C ASN A 192 8.36 -8.76 18.15
N SER A 193 9.36 -7.91 18.36
CA SER A 193 10.63 -7.94 17.64
C SER A 193 11.80 -7.43 18.46
N ASP A 194 12.97 -7.99 18.22
CA ASP A 194 14.23 -7.58 18.82
C ASP A 194 15.01 -6.63 17.90
N LEU A 195 15.79 -5.72 18.48
CA LEU A 195 16.69 -4.82 17.78
C LEU A 195 18.15 -5.27 17.94
N TYR A 196 18.87 -5.31 16.83
CA TYR A 196 20.28 -5.73 16.76
C TYR A 196 21.15 -4.65 16.12
N LEU A 197 22.40 -4.64 16.54
CA LEU A 197 23.47 -3.84 15.96
C LEU A 197 24.64 -4.77 15.57
N PHE A 198 25.01 -4.78 14.29
CA PHE A 198 26.21 -5.45 13.82
C PHE A 198 27.33 -4.45 13.62
N ASN A 199 28.50 -4.74 14.19
CA ASN A 199 29.71 -3.93 14.03
C ASN A 199 30.60 -4.57 12.95
N PHE A 200 30.84 -3.84 11.86
CA PHE A 200 31.65 -4.34 10.73
C PHE A 200 33.13 -4.48 11.04
N ASP A 201 33.68 -3.74 12.02
CA ASP A 201 35.08 -3.83 12.40
C ASP A 201 35.37 -5.08 13.24
N THR A 202 34.52 -5.35 14.24
CA THR A 202 34.65 -6.48 15.15
C THR A 202 33.95 -7.76 14.67
N LYS A 203 33.06 -7.65 13.68
CA LYS A 203 32.17 -8.72 13.18
C LYS A 203 31.22 -9.28 14.25
N ILE A 204 30.93 -8.48 15.27
CA ILE A 204 30.03 -8.88 16.36
C ILE A 204 28.62 -8.38 16.09
N LEU A 205 27.65 -9.28 16.16
CA LEU A 205 26.22 -9.00 16.18
C LEU A 205 25.75 -8.92 17.64
N THR A 206 25.27 -7.76 18.06
CA THR A 206 24.80 -7.53 19.43
C THR A 206 23.31 -7.26 19.44
N LYS A 207 22.57 -7.97 20.27
CA LYS A 207 21.20 -7.63 20.60
C LYS A 207 21.22 -6.44 21.56
N ILE A 208 20.73 -5.28 21.12
CA ILE A 208 20.86 -4.01 21.87
C ILE A 208 19.61 -3.66 22.67
N LEU A 209 18.46 -4.11 22.22
CA LEU A 209 17.22 -4.02 22.98
C LEU A 209 16.57 -5.39 23.00
N PHE A 210 16.34 -5.87 24.21
CA PHE A 210 15.62 -7.07 24.47
C PHE A 210 14.63 -6.78 25.58
N LYS A 211 13.43 -7.20 25.37
CA LYS A 211 12.43 -7.18 26.40
C LYS A 211 11.64 -8.47 26.38
N GLU A 212 10.97 -8.65 27.49
CA GLU A 212 9.85 -9.53 27.68
C GLU A 212 8.86 -9.37 26.53
N SER A 213 8.05 -10.37 26.25
CA SER A 213 7.08 -10.47 25.19
C SER A 213 6.29 -9.19 24.89
N ASP A 214 5.79 -9.04 23.68
CA ASP A 214 4.79 -8.08 23.25
C ASP A 214 5.29 -6.64 23.08
N VAL A 215 6.55 -6.46 22.64
CA VAL A 215 7.13 -5.16 22.26
C VAL A 215 7.77 -5.23 20.90
N ASN A 216 7.40 -4.33 20.02
CA ASN A 216 7.98 -4.20 18.70
C ASN A 216 9.09 -3.15 18.70
N HIS A 217 10.25 -3.50 18.15
CA HIS A 217 11.36 -2.60 17.91
C HIS A 217 11.77 -2.67 16.44
N SER A 218 11.78 -1.54 15.75
CA SER A 218 12.21 -1.46 14.34
C SER A 218 13.21 -0.35 14.14
N PRO A 219 14.37 -0.61 13.49
CA PRO A 219 15.36 0.43 13.23
C PRO A 219 14.76 1.49 12.29
N SER A 220 15.12 2.75 12.52
CA SER A 220 14.60 3.92 11.81
C SER A 220 15.69 4.90 11.38
N GLY A 221 16.92 4.42 11.18
CA GLY A 221 18.06 5.14 10.67
C GLY A 221 19.05 5.59 11.72
N PHE A 222 20.29 5.85 11.27
CA PHE A 222 21.35 6.41 12.10
C PHE A 222 21.36 7.94 12.03
N SER A 223 21.88 8.57 13.08
CA SER A 223 22.29 9.97 13.04
C SER A 223 23.41 10.20 12.03
N THR A 224 23.60 11.45 11.61
CA THR A 224 24.62 11.80 10.60
C THR A 224 26.05 11.62 11.07
N ASP A 225 26.32 11.73 12.41
CA ASP A 225 27.59 11.42 13.05
C ASP A 225 27.83 9.91 13.26
N SER A 226 26.80 9.08 13.01
CA SER A 226 26.83 7.63 13.22
C SER A 226 26.95 7.16 14.68
N GLU A 227 26.70 8.03 15.66
CA GLU A 227 26.81 7.71 17.09
C GLU A 227 25.49 7.25 17.69
N THR A 228 24.38 7.49 16.98
CA THR A 228 23.04 7.25 17.49
C THR A 228 22.21 6.46 16.47
N LEU A 229 21.54 5.40 16.95
CA LEU A 229 20.51 4.68 16.19
C LEU A 229 19.13 5.15 16.63
N TYR A 230 18.33 5.61 15.68
CA TYR A 230 16.91 5.87 15.88
C TYR A 230 16.10 4.60 15.63
N PHE A 231 15.05 4.39 16.42
CA PHE A 231 14.16 3.25 16.27
C PHE A 231 12.74 3.60 16.72
N VAL A 232 11.76 2.97 16.14
CA VAL A 232 10.37 3.04 16.58
C VAL A 232 10.04 1.84 17.46
N THR A 233 9.21 2.08 18.48
CA THR A 233 8.78 1.04 19.42
C THR A 233 7.38 1.34 19.95
N ASP A 234 6.66 0.30 20.35
CA ASP A 234 5.39 0.38 21.07
C ASP A 234 5.53 0.00 22.57
N GLN A 235 6.75 0.09 23.10
CA GLN A 235 7.01 -0.21 24.50
C GLN A 235 6.13 0.63 25.44
N ASP A 236 5.33 -0.01 26.30
CA ASP A 236 4.42 0.65 27.23
C ASP A 236 3.43 1.64 26.53
N SER A 237 3.02 1.30 25.28
CA SER A 237 2.16 2.14 24.45
C SER A 237 1.36 1.33 23.45
N GLU A 238 0.13 1.76 23.15
CA GLU A 238 -0.67 1.22 22.05
C GLU A 238 -0.08 1.62 20.68
N PHE A 239 0.48 2.82 20.59
CA PHE A 239 1.00 3.36 19.32
C PHE A 239 2.51 3.44 19.34
N ARG A 240 3.12 3.20 18.17
CA ARG A 240 4.56 3.27 17.97
C ARG A 240 5.05 4.70 18.06
N TYR A 241 6.14 4.90 18.77
CA TYR A 241 6.79 6.19 18.97
C TYR A 241 8.30 6.09 18.77
N LEU A 242 8.98 7.23 18.60
CA LEU A 242 10.40 7.31 18.23
C LEU A 242 11.27 7.44 19.48
N LYS A 243 12.25 6.56 19.58
CA LYS A 243 13.37 6.59 20.53
C LYS A 243 14.69 6.67 19.79
N LYS A 244 15.74 6.96 20.52
CA LYS A 244 17.14 6.88 20.06
C LYS A 244 17.99 6.09 21.07
N TYR A 245 18.96 5.38 20.53
CA TYR A 245 19.95 4.58 21.26
C TYR A 245 21.33 5.14 20.97
N ASN A 246 22.06 5.61 21.97
CA ASN A 246 23.46 6.02 21.83
C ASN A 246 24.35 4.77 21.86
N ILE A 247 25.18 4.59 20.81
CA ILE A 247 25.90 3.34 20.56
C ILE A 247 26.97 3.10 21.62
N ASP A 248 27.70 4.15 22.05
CA ASP A 248 28.80 4.02 22.98
C ASP A 248 28.34 3.85 24.43
N SER A 249 27.34 4.62 24.87
CA SER A 249 26.87 4.59 26.26
C SER A 249 25.74 3.58 26.51
N GLY A 250 25.11 3.08 25.47
CA GLY A 250 23.91 2.22 25.58
C GLY A 250 22.65 2.97 26.06
N LYS A 251 22.70 4.30 26.18
CA LYS A 251 21.59 5.11 26.69
C LYS A 251 20.44 5.18 25.69
N VAL A 252 19.21 4.95 26.18
CA VAL A 252 17.97 5.08 25.40
C VAL A 252 17.20 6.32 25.84
N GLU A 253 16.77 7.15 24.88
CA GLU A 253 16.02 8.37 25.14
C GLU A 253 14.79 8.48 24.23
N LEU A 254 13.72 9.10 24.76
CA LEU A 254 12.55 9.46 23.99
C LEU A 254 12.90 10.61 23.03
N VAL A 255 12.43 10.50 21.77
CA VAL A 255 12.59 11.55 20.75
C VAL A 255 11.27 12.21 20.42
N GLN A 256 10.25 11.39 20.14
CA GLN A 256 8.93 11.89 19.74
C GLN A 256 7.86 10.84 20.06
N LYS A 257 6.74 11.27 20.64
CA LYS A 257 5.57 10.44 20.89
C LYS A 257 4.33 11.15 20.36
N GLU A 258 3.46 10.41 19.70
CA GLU A 258 2.22 10.89 19.10
C GLU A 258 1.05 10.05 19.59
N SER A 259 -0.19 10.51 19.31
CA SER A 259 -1.41 9.74 19.62
C SER A 259 -1.71 8.66 18.57
N TRP A 260 -0.84 8.50 17.57
CA TRP A 260 -0.92 7.56 16.47
C TRP A 260 0.48 7.05 16.11
N ASP A 261 0.54 5.95 15.34
CA ASP A 261 1.81 5.34 14.95
C ASP A 261 2.74 6.28 14.19
N ILE A 262 3.96 6.47 14.68
CA ILE A 262 5.07 6.95 13.86
C ILE A 262 5.52 5.77 12.98
N VAL A 263 5.32 5.89 11.67
CA VAL A 263 5.58 4.82 10.70
C VAL A 263 6.85 5.00 9.89
N ALA A 264 7.43 6.20 9.89
CA ALA A 264 8.72 6.48 9.27
C ALA A 264 9.42 7.64 9.98
N ASN A 265 10.75 7.56 10.01
CA ASN A 265 11.64 8.63 10.43
C ASN A 265 12.92 8.55 9.58
N TYR A 266 13.33 9.66 9.00
CA TYR A 266 14.56 9.76 8.22
C TYR A 266 15.07 11.20 8.20
N PHE A 267 16.32 11.37 7.76
CA PHE A 267 17.00 12.65 7.74
C PHE A 267 17.34 13.08 6.32
N SER A 268 17.43 14.40 6.12
CA SER A 268 18.11 14.98 4.96
C SER A 268 19.61 14.69 5.00
N GLU A 269 20.33 14.98 3.92
CA GLU A 269 21.73 14.57 3.73
C GLU A 269 22.67 15.06 4.84
N SER A 270 22.54 16.32 5.26
CA SER A 270 23.35 16.87 6.36
C SER A 270 22.76 16.57 7.75
N GLY A 271 21.53 16.08 7.83
CA GLY A 271 20.77 15.94 9.06
C GLY A 271 20.05 17.20 9.51
N LYS A 272 20.06 18.26 8.71
CA LYS A 272 19.38 19.53 9.01
C LYS A 272 17.86 19.32 9.18
N TYR A 273 17.26 18.47 8.36
CA TYR A 273 15.85 18.16 8.47
C TYR A 273 15.65 16.72 8.91
N ARG A 274 14.79 16.53 9.90
CA ARG A 274 14.25 15.24 10.30
C ARG A 274 12.78 15.14 9.86
N ILE A 275 12.45 14.14 9.09
CA ILE A 275 11.12 13.90 8.58
C ILE A 275 10.49 12.74 9.36
N THR A 276 9.29 12.93 9.90
CA THR A 276 8.47 11.87 10.48
C THR A 276 7.13 11.76 9.78
N ALA A 277 6.72 10.53 9.49
CA ALA A 277 5.39 10.22 8.98
C ALA A 277 4.57 9.54 10.08
N ILE A 278 3.36 10.04 10.28
CA ILE A 278 2.44 9.56 11.30
C ILE A 278 1.22 8.98 10.58
N ASN A 279 0.83 7.76 10.94
CA ASN A 279 -0.38 7.12 10.44
C ASN A 279 -1.58 7.53 11.31
N LYS A 280 -2.19 8.64 10.97
CA LYS A 280 -3.26 9.26 11.74
C LYS A 280 -4.62 8.91 11.15
N ASP A 281 -5.32 7.97 11.77
CA ASP A 281 -6.69 7.59 11.41
C ASP A 281 -6.90 7.40 9.89
N SER A 282 -6.21 6.44 9.29
CA SER A 282 -6.23 6.16 7.84
C SER A 282 -5.64 7.25 6.95
N GLN A 283 -5.04 8.29 7.49
CA GLN A 283 -4.38 9.38 6.77
C GLN A 283 -2.88 9.45 7.12
N THR A 284 -2.12 10.17 6.31
CA THR A 284 -0.71 10.44 6.60
C THR A 284 -0.52 11.90 7.02
N GLU A 285 0.04 12.11 8.22
CA GLU A 285 0.53 13.40 8.66
C GLU A 285 2.06 13.43 8.58
N ILE A 286 2.62 14.43 7.91
CA ILE A 286 4.07 14.62 7.78
C ILE A 286 4.51 15.78 8.66
N LYS A 287 5.55 15.55 9.47
CA LYS A 287 6.26 16.59 10.22
C LYS A 287 7.71 16.68 9.74
N ILE A 288 8.16 17.87 9.41
CA ILE A 288 9.55 18.15 9.03
C ILE A 288 10.13 19.06 10.11
N LEU A 289 11.06 18.56 10.87
CA LEU A 289 11.74 19.31 11.93
C LEU A 289 13.09 19.83 11.42
N ASP A 290 13.32 21.12 11.54
CA ASP A 290 14.67 21.69 11.44
C ASP A 290 15.41 21.40 12.73
N THR A 291 16.41 20.51 12.69
CA THR A 291 17.13 20.00 13.87
C THR A 291 18.02 21.04 14.52
N SER A 292 18.41 22.10 13.80
CA SER A 292 19.25 23.17 14.33
C SER A 292 18.48 24.18 15.16
N SER A 293 17.23 24.44 14.79
CA SER A 293 16.35 25.40 15.47
C SER A 293 15.30 24.75 16.37
N ASP A 294 15.15 23.42 16.30
CA ASP A 294 14.09 22.64 16.93
C ASP A 294 12.67 23.12 16.57
N LYS A 295 12.50 23.62 15.33
CA LYS A 295 11.22 24.14 14.84
C LYS A 295 10.72 23.33 13.66
N LEU A 296 9.39 23.16 13.59
CA LEU A 296 8.77 22.55 12.43
C LEU A 296 8.88 23.48 11.21
N LEU A 297 9.32 22.91 10.09
CA LEU A 297 9.21 23.54 8.79
C LEU A 297 7.77 23.45 8.33
N ASN A 298 7.10 24.60 8.28
CA ASN A 298 5.73 24.66 7.77
C ASN A 298 5.75 24.61 6.24
N LEU A 299 5.28 23.50 5.69
CA LEU A 299 4.98 23.43 4.26
C LEU A 299 3.82 24.40 3.94
N PRO A 300 3.79 24.99 2.73
CA PRO A 300 2.69 25.82 2.31
C PRO A 300 1.36 25.09 2.40
N LYS A 301 0.29 25.83 2.75
CA LYS A 301 -1.06 25.26 2.87
C LYS A 301 -1.49 24.63 1.55
N MET A 302 -1.77 23.35 1.57
CA MET A 302 -2.34 22.59 0.46
C MET A 302 -3.87 22.53 0.59
N PRO A 303 -4.62 22.26 -0.51
CA PRO A 303 -6.02 21.85 -0.41
C PRO A 303 -6.21 20.65 0.53
N SER A 304 -7.45 20.32 0.88
CA SER A 304 -7.72 19.12 1.68
C SER A 304 -7.16 17.87 0.99
N GLY A 305 -6.47 17.01 1.75
CA GLY A 305 -5.81 15.82 1.23
C GLY A 305 -4.58 15.43 2.05
N ASN A 306 -3.87 14.43 1.58
CA ASN A 306 -2.70 13.86 2.24
C ASN A 306 -1.42 14.24 1.50
N ILE A 307 -0.40 14.61 2.28
CA ILE A 307 0.98 14.70 1.79
C ILE A 307 1.68 13.36 2.07
N SER A 308 2.45 12.88 1.09
CA SER A 308 3.21 11.63 1.22
C SER A 308 4.52 11.70 0.42
N SER A 309 5.41 10.73 0.65
CA SER A 309 6.65 10.54 -0.12
C SER A 309 7.51 11.81 -0.20
N VAL A 310 7.75 12.44 0.94
CA VAL A 310 8.61 13.63 1.02
C VAL A 310 10.06 13.23 0.71
N ASN A 311 10.70 13.95 -0.21
CA ASN A 311 12.11 13.79 -0.52
C ASN A 311 12.80 15.17 -0.54
N ILE A 312 13.99 15.25 0.03
CA ILE A 312 14.76 16.48 0.17
C ILE A 312 15.99 16.40 -0.72
N SER A 313 16.29 17.45 -1.48
CA SER A 313 17.44 17.53 -2.36
C SER A 313 18.77 17.56 -1.59
N TYR A 314 19.89 17.29 -2.25
CA TYR A 314 21.22 17.32 -1.63
C TYR A 314 21.59 18.68 -1.04
N SER A 315 21.20 19.78 -1.71
CA SER A 315 21.41 21.15 -1.20
C SER A 315 20.46 21.50 -0.04
N GLU A 316 19.47 20.63 0.23
CA GLU A 316 18.41 20.84 1.23
C GLU A 316 17.57 22.12 0.98
N SER A 317 17.67 22.64 -0.25
CA SER A 317 16.91 23.82 -0.67
C SER A 317 15.59 23.50 -1.37
N LEU A 318 15.43 22.24 -1.85
CA LEU A 318 14.25 21.75 -2.55
C LEU A 318 13.67 20.54 -1.83
N ILE A 319 12.34 20.48 -1.82
CA ILE A 319 11.56 19.37 -1.30
C ILE A 319 10.57 18.94 -2.37
N THR A 320 10.51 17.64 -2.69
CA THR A 320 9.41 17.06 -3.45
C THR A 320 8.47 16.30 -2.53
N PHE A 321 7.20 16.30 -2.86
CA PHE A 321 6.18 15.52 -2.17
C PHE A 321 5.01 15.23 -3.08
N TYR A 322 4.28 14.16 -2.78
CA TYR A 322 3.00 13.88 -3.41
C TYR A 322 1.86 14.46 -2.57
N HIS A 323 0.86 15.03 -3.24
CA HIS A 323 -0.37 15.47 -2.61
C HIS A 323 -1.57 14.96 -3.41
N GLY A 324 -2.54 14.37 -2.71
CA GLY A 324 -3.79 13.87 -3.28
C GLY A 324 -4.89 13.78 -2.23
N SER A 325 -6.12 13.53 -2.67
CA SER A 325 -7.30 13.34 -1.82
C SER A 325 -8.09 12.11 -2.28
N SER A 326 -9.25 11.86 -1.69
CA SER A 326 -10.16 10.81 -2.19
C SER A 326 -10.72 11.09 -3.59
N GLN A 327 -10.84 12.37 -3.96
CA GLN A 327 -11.39 12.82 -5.25
C GLN A 327 -10.32 13.26 -6.25
N SER A 328 -9.04 13.30 -5.85
CA SER A 328 -7.93 13.72 -6.70
C SER A 328 -6.76 12.77 -6.56
N PRO A 329 -6.32 12.10 -7.64
CA PRO A 329 -5.09 11.30 -7.62
C PRO A 329 -3.91 12.12 -7.14
N ALA A 330 -2.93 11.44 -6.55
CA ALA A 330 -1.75 12.11 -6.04
C ALA A 330 -0.90 12.68 -7.17
N ASN A 331 -0.59 13.96 -7.05
CA ASN A 331 0.30 14.69 -7.95
C ASN A 331 1.61 15.03 -7.27
N LEU A 332 2.70 15.04 -8.03
CA LEU A 332 4.01 15.47 -7.56
C LEU A 332 4.10 16.99 -7.55
N TYR A 333 4.61 17.50 -6.44
CA TYR A 333 4.94 18.90 -6.26
C TYR A 333 6.41 19.03 -5.89
N TYR A 334 7.02 20.17 -6.25
CA TYR A 334 8.26 20.58 -5.59
C TYR A 334 8.08 21.92 -4.87
N TYR A 335 8.82 22.11 -3.80
CA TYR A 335 8.80 23.27 -2.95
C TYR A 335 10.24 23.75 -2.71
N ARG A 336 10.52 24.99 -3.06
CA ARG A 336 11.76 25.65 -2.65
C ARG A 336 11.58 26.18 -1.23
N VAL A 337 12.41 25.74 -0.30
CA VAL A 337 12.33 26.15 1.11
C VAL A 337 12.33 27.68 1.20
N GLY A 338 11.36 28.23 1.93
CA GLY A 338 11.14 29.67 2.07
C GLY A 338 10.29 30.32 0.96
N SER A 339 9.89 29.60 -0.09
CA SER A 339 8.97 30.14 -1.09
C SER A 339 7.52 30.16 -0.57
N ARG A 340 6.65 30.96 -1.23
CA ARG A 340 5.26 31.10 -0.79
C ARG A 340 4.35 29.93 -1.17
N LYS A 341 4.66 29.24 -2.27
CA LYS A 341 3.81 28.18 -2.84
C LYS A 341 4.67 27.06 -3.43
N PRO A 342 4.21 25.81 -3.34
CA PRO A 342 4.80 24.71 -4.08
C PRO A 342 4.39 24.80 -5.56
N VAL A 343 5.15 24.16 -6.41
CA VAL A 343 4.90 24.06 -7.85
C VAL A 343 4.46 22.63 -8.18
N ARG A 344 3.32 22.50 -8.83
CA ARG A 344 2.81 21.22 -9.32
C ARG A 344 3.59 20.79 -10.56
N LEU A 345 4.08 19.56 -10.56
CA LEU A 345 4.89 18.98 -11.64
C LEU A 345 4.11 18.01 -12.52
N THR A 346 3.08 17.35 -11.98
CA THR A 346 2.31 16.33 -12.70
C THR A 346 0.82 16.63 -12.68
N ASP A 347 0.10 16.11 -13.67
CA ASP A 347 -1.35 16.16 -13.75
C ASP A 347 -1.90 14.74 -13.96
N SER A 348 -2.38 14.13 -12.88
CA SER A 348 -2.79 12.72 -12.85
C SER A 348 -4.21 12.50 -13.33
N MET A 349 -5.11 13.48 -13.10
CA MET A 349 -6.54 13.31 -13.36
C MET A 349 -6.83 13.43 -14.85
N ASN A 350 -7.65 12.52 -15.38
CA ASN A 350 -8.24 12.69 -16.69
C ASN A 350 -9.08 14.01 -16.71
N PRO A 351 -8.80 14.96 -17.62
CA PRO A 351 -9.48 16.24 -17.65
C PRO A 351 -10.98 16.15 -17.99
N LEU A 352 -11.45 15.01 -18.49
CA LEU A 352 -12.86 14.75 -18.76
C LEU A 352 -13.66 14.44 -17.50
N ILE A 353 -13.00 14.08 -16.40
CA ILE A 353 -13.64 13.72 -15.12
C ILE A 353 -13.76 14.97 -14.25
N ASP A 354 -14.99 15.37 -13.98
CA ASP A 354 -15.29 16.40 -12.99
C ASP A 354 -15.31 15.79 -11.59
N GLN A 355 -14.51 16.36 -10.69
CA GLN A 355 -14.38 15.90 -9.30
C GLN A 355 -15.69 16.02 -8.51
N GLU A 356 -16.63 16.90 -8.91
CA GLU A 356 -17.95 17.03 -8.28
C GLU A 356 -18.81 15.76 -8.44
N HIS A 357 -18.53 14.93 -9.46
CA HIS A 357 -19.20 13.65 -9.68
C HIS A 357 -18.54 12.48 -8.97
N LEU A 358 -17.48 12.73 -8.17
CA LEU A 358 -16.74 11.70 -7.44
C LEU A 358 -17.14 11.63 -5.97
N GLY A 359 -17.09 10.43 -5.40
CA GLY A 359 -17.34 10.20 -3.98
C GLY A 359 -16.25 10.81 -3.08
N LYS A 360 -16.69 11.62 -2.12
CA LYS A 360 -15.80 12.10 -1.07
C LYS A 360 -15.70 11.07 0.05
N ALA A 361 -14.46 10.77 0.48
CA ALA A 361 -14.24 9.89 1.62
C ALA A 361 -14.67 10.55 2.93
N GLU A 362 -15.39 9.80 3.75
CA GLU A 362 -15.75 10.14 5.11
C GLU A 362 -15.25 9.04 6.05
N ILE A 363 -14.47 9.40 7.07
CA ILE A 363 -14.03 8.44 8.09
C ILE A 363 -15.17 8.31 9.10
N ILE A 364 -15.66 7.08 9.27
CA ILE A 364 -16.74 6.75 10.18
C ILE A 364 -16.33 5.66 11.16
N ARG A 365 -17.16 5.42 12.15
CA ARG A 365 -17.09 4.29 13.10
C ARG A 365 -18.45 3.61 13.15
N TYR A 366 -18.45 2.28 13.22
CA TYR A 366 -19.66 1.51 13.54
C TYR A 366 -19.36 0.48 14.62
N LYS A 367 -20.38 0.03 15.31
CA LYS A 367 -20.23 -1.00 16.34
C LYS A 367 -20.35 -2.38 15.74
N SER A 368 -19.42 -3.25 16.10
CA SER A 368 -19.47 -4.67 15.79
C SER A 368 -20.40 -5.42 16.74
N PHE A 369 -20.56 -6.72 16.53
CA PHE A 369 -21.43 -7.63 17.30
C PHE A 369 -21.16 -7.63 18.80
N ASP A 370 -19.93 -7.35 19.22
CA ASP A 370 -19.48 -7.31 20.62
C ASP A 370 -19.33 -5.88 21.17
N GLY A 371 -19.74 -4.87 20.40
CA GLY A 371 -19.67 -3.45 20.77
C GLY A 371 -18.33 -2.77 20.43
N LEU A 372 -17.35 -3.50 19.88
CA LEU A 372 -16.09 -2.92 19.40
C LEU A 372 -16.37 -1.89 18.30
N GLU A 373 -15.74 -0.72 18.39
CA GLU A 373 -15.82 0.30 17.34
C GLU A 373 -14.88 -0.04 16.18
N ILE A 374 -15.45 -0.24 15.00
CA ILE A 374 -14.72 -0.56 13.78
C ILE A 374 -14.57 0.70 12.94
N PRO A 375 -13.33 1.15 12.67
CA PRO A 375 -13.06 2.26 11.78
C PRO A 375 -13.34 1.88 10.33
N ALA A 376 -13.90 2.80 9.55
CA ALA A 376 -14.13 2.59 8.13
C ALA A 376 -14.08 3.90 7.35
N ILE A 377 -13.92 3.79 6.04
CA ILE A 377 -13.97 4.92 5.10
C ILE A 377 -15.19 4.73 4.23
N TYR A 378 -16.13 5.65 4.33
CA TYR A 378 -17.36 5.62 3.57
C TYR A 378 -17.28 6.54 2.34
N TYR A 379 -17.72 6.02 1.20
CA TYR A 379 -17.87 6.73 -0.06
C TYR A 379 -19.33 6.70 -0.48
N LYS A 380 -20.02 7.82 -0.31
CA LYS A 380 -21.40 8.00 -0.75
C LYS A 380 -21.43 8.42 -2.22
N PRO A 381 -22.22 7.76 -3.09
CA PRO A 381 -22.45 8.24 -4.44
C PRO A 381 -23.13 9.62 -4.44
N PRO A 382 -22.68 10.59 -5.25
CA PRO A 382 -23.28 11.91 -5.30
C PRO A 382 -24.78 11.92 -5.61
N GLN A 383 -25.23 10.99 -6.44
CA GLN A 383 -26.63 10.80 -6.82
C GLN A 383 -27.50 10.12 -5.76
N ALA A 384 -26.89 9.51 -4.71
CA ALA A 384 -27.63 8.76 -3.69
C ALA A 384 -28.41 9.70 -2.75
N SER A 385 -29.68 9.42 -2.56
CA SER A 385 -30.59 10.14 -1.67
C SER A 385 -31.67 9.20 -1.13
N GLN A 386 -32.49 9.70 -0.20
CA GLN A 386 -33.64 8.92 0.30
C GLN A 386 -34.63 8.54 -0.82
N ALA A 387 -34.79 9.41 -1.82
CA ALA A 387 -35.64 9.17 -2.99
C ALA A 387 -34.97 8.32 -4.08
N ASN A 388 -33.65 8.26 -4.08
CA ASN A 388 -32.84 7.49 -5.01
C ASN A 388 -31.84 6.62 -4.22
N LYS A 389 -32.34 5.53 -3.68
CA LYS A 389 -31.52 4.59 -2.92
C LYS A 389 -30.60 3.81 -3.84
N VAL A 390 -29.46 3.40 -3.31
CA VAL A 390 -28.39 2.73 -4.05
C VAL A 390 -27.94 1.44 -3.34
N PRO A 391 -27.46 0.43 -4.08
CA PRO A 391 -26.80 -0.73 -3.48
C PRO A 391 -25.48 -0.32 -2.81
N ALA A 392 -24.98 -1.19 -1.91
CA ALA A 392 -23.77 -0.94 -1.19
C ALA A 392 -22.78 -2.12 -1.27
N LEU A 393 -21.50 -1.80 -1.08
CA LEU A 393 -20.41 -2.76 -1.07
C LEU A 393 -19.60 -2.58 0.23
N VAL A 394 -19.41 -3.67 0.96
CA VAL A 394 -18.38 -3.76 2.00
C VAL A 394 -17.08 -4.17 1.32
N ARG A 395 -16.06 -3.32 1.40
CA ARG A 395 -14.74 -3.60 0.87
C ARG A 395 -13.78 -3.95 1.99
N VAL A 396 -13.04 -5.07 1.80
CA VAL A 396 -12.07 -5.55 2.77
C VAL A 396 -10.67 -5.46 2.17
N HIS A 397 -9.74 -4.85 2.91
CA HIS A 397 -8.34 -4.72 2.47
C HIS A 397 -7.57 -6.03 2.58
N GLY A 398 -6.42 -6.10 1.90
CA GLY A 398 -5.49 -7.21 1.99
C GLY A 398 -4.64 -7.17 3.27
N GLY A 399 -3.85 -8.22 3.47
CA GLY A 399 -2.99 -8.41 4.64
C GLY A 399 -2.63 -9.89 4.83
N PRO A 400 -2.92 -10.47 6.03
CA PRO A 400 -3.58 -9.88 7.20
C PRO A 400 -2.83 -8.67 7.77
N GLY A 401 -3.49 -7.86 8.59
CA GLY A 401 -2.89 -6.68 9.22
C GLY A 401 -2.65 -5.48 8.30
N GLY A 402 -3.31 -5.41 7.14
CA GLY A 402 -3.33 -4.22 6.30
C GLY A 402 -4.14 -3.07 6.90
N GLN A 403 -4.43 -2.04 6.08
CA GLN A 403 -5.28 -0.91 6.46
C GLN A 403 -5.95 -0.30 5.23
N ALA A 404 -7.25 -0.04 5.31
CA ALA A 404 -7.92 0.87 4.40
C ALA A 404 -7.48 2.31 4.71
N ARG A 405 -7.06 3.05 3.69
CA ARG A 405 -6.53 4.40 3.84
C ARG A 405 -7.23 5.38 2.90
N VAL A 406 -7.43 6.61 3.38
CA VAL A 406 -8.00 7.69 2.57
C VAL A 406 -7.06 8.03 1.42
N GLY A 407 -7.57 7.96 0.19
CA GLY A 407 -6.84 8.30 -1.02
C GLY A 407 -7.69 8.05 -2.26
N TYR A 408 -7.23 8.53 -3.40
CA TYR A 408 -7.88 8.27 -4.68
C TYR A 408 -7.64 6.82 -5.11
N ARG A 409 -8.73 6.14 -5.47
CA ARG A 409 -8.68 4.82 -6.11
C ARG A 409 -9.66 4.82 -7.27
N ALA A 410 -9.15 4.69 -8.48
CA ALA A 410 -9.96 4.69 -9.70
C ALA A 410 -11.09 3.64 -9.65
N SER A 411 -10.79 2.42 -9.19
CA SER A 411 -11.78 1.34 -9.02
C SER A 411 -12.90 1.71 -8.04
N THR A 412 -12.57 2.32 -6.89
CA THR A 412 -13.59 2.77 -5.93
C THR A 412 -14.42 3.90 -6.50
N GLN A 413 -13.80 4.90 -7.12
CA GLN A 413 -14.50 6.03 -7.72
C GLN A 413 -15.38 5.60 -8.90
N TYR A 414 -14.94 4.63 -9.69
CA TYR A 414 -15.74 4.04 -10.76
C TYR A 414 -17.02 3.38 -10.23
N LEU A 415 -16.92 2.57 -9.19
CA LEU A 415 -18.09 1.95 -8.54
C LEU A 415 -19.02 3.02 -7.94
N VAL A 416 -18.47 4.01 -7.26
CA VAL A 416 -19.24 5.11 -6.64
C VAL A 416 -19.93 5.95 -7.71
N ASN A 417 -19.26 6.29 -8.79
CA ASN A 417 -19.85 7.03 -9.91
C ASN A 417 -20.98 6.25 -10.58
N ASN A 418 -20.87 4.92 -10.65
CA ASN A 418 -21.89 4.02 -11.14
C ASN A 418 -22.99 3.68 -10.11
N GLY A 419 -23.05 4.42 -9.00
CA GLY A 419 -24.14 4.35 -8.03
C GLY A 419 -24.02 3.25 -6.99
N TYR A 420 -22.80 2.79 -6.67
CA TYR A 420 -22.56 1.90 -5.54
C TYR A 420 -21.96 2.68 -4.36
N ALA A 421 -22.62 2.64 -3.20
CA ALA A 421 -21.97 3.10 -1.97
C ALA A 421 -20.86 2.12 -1.58
N VAL A 422 -19.70 2.60 -1.17
CA VAL A 422 -18.57 1.75 -0.77
C VAL A 422 -18.18 2.06 0.67
N LEU A 423 -18.17 1.04 1.52
CA LEU A 423 -17.65 1.07 2.88
C LEU A 423 -16.36 0.26 2.94
N ASP A 424 -15.22 0.95 2.98
CA ASP A 424 -13.87 0.37 3.02
C ASP A 424 -13.49 0.21 4.49
N ILE A 425 -13.63 -0.99 5.05
CA ILE A 425 -13.55 -1.23 6.50
C ILE A 425 -12.13 -1.52 6.96
N ASN A 426 -11.85 -1.17 8.23
CA ASN A 426 -10.69 -1.61 8.99
C ASN A 426 -11.17 -2.56 10.09
N ASN A 427 -11.47 -3.81 9.73
CA ASN A 427 -11.86 -4.86 10.68
C ASN A 427 -10.78 -5.06 11.76
N ARG A 428 -11.14 -5.65 12.91
CA ARG A 428 -10.13 -6.06 13.90
C ARG A 428 -8.99 -6.81 13.23
N GLY A 429 -7.76 -6.64 13.73
CA GLY A 429 -6.55 -7.10 13.06
C GLY A 429 -5.90 -6.06 12.15
N SER A 430 -6.61 -4.97 11.76
CA SER A 430 -6.03 -3.90 10.93
C SER A 430 -4.97 -3.10 11.69
N SER A 431 -3.89 -2.74 10.98
CA SER A 431 -2.83 -1.86 11.51
C SER A 431 -3.29 -0.41 11.67
N GLY A 432 -2.56 0.36 12.48
CA GLY A 432 -2.75 1.80 12.62
C GLY A 432 -3.80 2.23 13.65
N TYR A 433 -4.39 1.29 14.38
CA TYR A 433 -5.39 1.55 15.42
C TYR A 433 -4.96 1.06 16.81
N GLY A 434 -3.67 0.89 17.00
CA GLY A 434 -3.06 0.42 18.23
C GLY A 434 -2.73 -1.07 18.20
N LYS A 435 -1.79 -1.46 19.04
CA LYS A 435 -1.29 -2.84 19.15
C LYS A 435 -2.39 -3.82 19.54
N THR A 436 -3.21 -3.47 20.53
CA THR A 436 -4.33 -4.32 20.97
C THR A 436 -5.30 -4.58 19.83
N PHE A 437 -5.72 -3.54 19.08
CA PHE A 437 -6.62 -3.72 17.93
C PHE A 437 -6.02 -4.61 16.84
N GLN A 438 -4.73 -4.47 16.60
CA GLN A 438 -4.01 -5.19 15.55
C GLN A 438 -3.89 -6.70 15.83
N THR A 439 -3.94 -7.14 17.10
CA THR A 439 -3.79 -8.56 17.47
C THR A 439 -5.12 -9.26 17.76
N LEU A 440 -6.26 -8.57 17.64
CA LEU A 440 -7.58 -9.13 17.95
C LEU A 440 -8.02 -10.28 17.02
N ASP A 441 -7.39 -10.47 15.87
CA ASP A 441 -7.67 -11.56 14.94
C ASP A 441 -6.64 -12.70 14.97
N ASP A 442 -5.58 -12.60 15.80
CA ASP A 442 -4.56 -13.63 15.90
C ASP A 442 -5.18 -14.99 16.26
N GLN A 443 -4.96 -16.00 15.40
CA GLN A 443 -5.56 -17.34 15.47
C GLN A 443 -7.11 -17.35 15.61
N ALA A 444 -7.75 -16.30 15.10
CA ALA A 444 -9.20 -16.13 15.12
C ALA A 444 -9.77 -15.64 13.78
N HIS A 445 -9.02 -15.87 12.69
CA HIS A 445 -9.40 -15.45 11.34
C HIS A 445 -10.68 -16.14 10.85
N GLY A 446 -11.50 -15.41 10.11
CA GLY A 446 -12.81 -15.88 9.64
C GLY A 446 -13.86 -15.99 10.74
N LYS A 447 -13.62 -15.38 11.88
CA LYS A 447 -14.50 -15.33 13.07
C LYS A 447 -14.89 -13.88 13.39
N GLY A 448 -14.29 -13.27 14.41
CA GLY A 448 -14.60 -11.91 14.82
C GLY A 448 -14.30 -10.86 13.76
N ASP A 449 -13.22 -11.02 13.01
CA ASP A 449 -12.85 -10.20 11.86
C ASP A 449 -13.91 -10.28 10.72
N LEU A 450 -14.46 -11.48 10.49
CA LEU A 450 -15.58 -11.68 9.57
C LEU A 450 -16.88 -11.09 10.12
N ASP A 451 -17.16 -11.24 11.41
CA ASP A 451 -18.36 -10.69 12.02
C ASP A 451 -18.32 -9.15 12.05
N ASP A 452 -17.12 -8.51 12.04
CA ASP A 452 -16.98 -7.08 11.78
C ASP A 452 -17.46 -6.68 10.38
N CYS A 453 -17.14 -7.51 9.37
CA CYS A 453 -17.64 -7.30 7.99
C CYS A 453 -19.17 -7.44 7.93
N VAL A 454 -19.74 -8.40 8.65
CA VAL A 454 -21.21 -8.60 8.72
C VAL A 454 -21.89 -7.44 9.45
N ALA A 455 -21.33 -6.96 10.56
CA ALA A 455 -21.88 -5.83 11.31
C ALA A 455 -21.92 -4.52 10.48
N ALA A 456 -21.05 -4.39 9.49
CA ALA A 456 -21.08 -3.27 8.53
C ALA A 456 -22.41 -3.18 7.78
N ILE A 457 -23.12 -4.30 7.59
CA ILE A 457 -24.44 -4.36 6.93
C ILE A 457 -25.47 -3.56 7.72
N ASP A 458 -25.51 -3.68 9.04
CA ASP A 458 -26.46 -2.97 9.89
C ASP A 458 -26.23 -1.47 9.83
N TRP A 459 -24.96 -1.04 9.84
CA TRP A 459 -24.62 0.37 9.65
C TRP A 459 -25.07 0.88 8.28
N LEU A 460 -24.83 0.13 7.19
CA LEU A 460 -25.26 0.49 5.84
C LEU A 460 -26.80 0.57 5.77
N LYS A 461 -27.53 -0.40 6.33
CA LYS A 461 -28.99 -0.39 6.40
C LYS A 461 -29.57 0.80 7.17
N SER A 462 -28.83 1.34 8.13
CA SER A 462 -29.23 2.53 8.88
C SER A 462 -29.16 3.81 8.05
N GLN A 463 -28.47 3.80 6.90
CA GLN A 463 -28.37 4.95 6.01
C GLN A 463 -29.61 5.05 5.11
N ASN A 464 -30.33 6.17 5.16
CA ASN A 464 -31.62 6.34 4.47
C ASN A 464 -31.56 6.26 2.94
N HIS A 465 -30.37 6.34 2.36
CA HIS A 465 -30.08 6.29 0.93
C HIS A 465 -29.55 4.94 0.44
N ILE A 466 -29.49 3.92 1.30
CA ILE A 466 -29.03 2.57 0.94
C ILE A 466 -30.23 1.63 0.71
N GLU A 467 -30.13 0.79 -0.33
CA GLU A 467 -30.99 -0.35 -0.57
C GLU A 467 -30.52 -1.53 0.30
N GLY A 468 -31.10 -1.67 1.49
CA GLY A 468 -30.64 -2.62 2.49
C GLY A 468 -30.66 -4.10 2.09
N GLU A 469 -31.39 -4.46 1.02
CA GLU A 469 -31.46 -5.83 0.47
C GLU A 469 -30.44 -6.07 -0.66
N ASN A 470 -29.59 -5.06 -0.99
CA ASN A 470 -28.64 -5.11 -2.07
C ASN A 470 -27.23 -4.73 -1.57
N ILE A 471 -26.62 -5.63 -0.77
CA ILE A 471 -25.30 -5.41 -0.18
C ILE A 471 -24.36 -6.54 -0.57
N GLY A 472 -23.25 -6.20 -1.26
CA GLY A 472 -22.20 -7.11 -1.65
C GLY A 472 -20.92 -6.94 -0.82
N ILE A 473 -20.01 -7.93 -0.94
CA ILE A 473 -18.67 -7.88 -0.35
C ILE A 473 -17.61 -8.04 -1.43
N LEU A 474 -16.55 -7.23 -1.38
CA LEU A 474 -15.43 -7.34 -2.32
C LEU A 474 -14.08 -7.15 -1.61
N GLY A 475 -13.05 -7.83 -2.11
CA GLY A 475 -11.72 -7.71 -1.53
C GLY A 475 -10.66 -8.45 -2.32
N GLY A 476 -9.39 -8.10 -2.05
CA GLY A 476 -8.22 -8.73 -2.68
C GLY A 476 -7.27 -9.32 -1.66
N SER A 477 -6.56 -10.40 -2.03
CA SER A 477 -5.60 -11.08 -1.17
C SER A 477 -6.28 -11.59 0.11
N TYR A 478 -5.83 -11.18 1.31
CA TYR A 478 -6.56 -11.47 2.55
C TYR A 478 -8.02 -10.95 2.51
N GLY A 479 -8.26 -9.78 1.91
CA GLY A 479 -9.64 -9.30 1.69
C GLY A 479 -10.45 -10.25 0.79
N GLY A 480 -9.83 -10.91 -0.18
CA GLY A 480 -10.43 -11.96 -0.98
C GLY A 480 -10.73 -13.24 -0.18
N TYR A 481 -9.84 -13.60 0.76
CA TYR A 481 -10.15 -14.62 1.77
C TYR A 481 -11.41 -14.25 2.56
N MET A 482 -11.49 -13.01 3.06
CA MET A 482 -12.66 -12.53 3.82
C MET A 482 -13.95 -12.58 2.98
N VAL A 483 -13.89 -12.29 1.68
CA VAL A 483 -15.01 -12.50 0.76
C VAL A 483 -15.41 -13.97 0.75
N MET A 484 -14.48 -14.88 0.53
CA MET A 484 -14.80 -16.31 0.46
C MET A 484 -15.25 -16.86 1.82
N ALA A 485 -14.66 -16.38 2.93
CA ALA A 485 -15.11 -16.70 4.28
C ALA A 485 -16.56 -16.23 4.53
N ALA A 486 -16.92 -15.03 4.07
CA ALA A 486 -18.29 -14.53 4.15
C ALA A 486 -19.24 -15.42 3.37
N MET A 487 -18.90 -15.77 2.13
CA MET A 487 -19.75 -16.58 1.26
C MET A 487 -19.92 -18.02 1.77
N THR A 488 -18.94 -18.56 2.51
CA THR A 488 -18.96 -19.93 3.06
C THR A 488 -19.47 -20.03 4.49
N PHE A 489 -19.01 -19.13 5.39
CA PHE A 489 -19.31 -19.19 6.84
C PHE A 489 -20.53 -18.35 7.24
N ARG A 490 -20.90 -17.35 6.41
CA ARG A 490 -22.06 -16.48 6.59
C ARG A 490 -22.88 -16.38 5.29
N PRO A 491 -23.33 -17.52 4.70
CA PRO A 491 -23.80 -17.61 3.31
C PRO A 491 -25.07 -16.82 2.98
N ASN A 492 -25.72 -16.24 3.98
CA ASN A 492 -26.91 -15.41 3.82
C ASN A 492 -26.65 -13.92 4.12
N ALA A 493 -25.42 -13.53 4.51
CA ALA A 493 -25.12 -12.16 4.93
C ALA A 493 -25.04 -11.20 3.74
N PHE A 494 -24.35 -11.59 2.69
CA PHE A 494 -24.15 -10.78 1.49
C PHE A 494 -24.84 -11.39 0.27
N ASP A 495 -25.23 -10.53 -0.66
CA ASP A 495 -25.94 -10.96 -1.87
C ASP A 495 -25.01 -11.39 -3.00
N VAL A 496 -23.80 -10.88 -3.03
CA VAL A 496 -22.74 -11.26 -3.98
C VAL A 496 -21.37 -11.15 -3.34
N GLY A 497 -20.40 -11.94 -3.84
CA GLY A 497 -18.98 -11.85 -3.47
C GLY A 497 -18.09 -11.57 -4.68
N VAL A 498 -17.13 -10.65 -4.54
CA VAL A 498 -16.09 -10.39 -5.54
C VAL A 498 -14.74 -10.70 -4.93
N ASN A 499 -14.19 -11.85 -5.27
CA ASN A 499 -12.88 -12.34 -4.81
C ASN A 499 -11.80 -12.00 -5.83
N ILE A 500 -10.80 -11.23 -5.42
CA ILE A 500 -9.64 -10.87 -6.23
C ILE A 500 -8.41 -11.56 -5.63
N PHE A 501 -7.91 -12.62 -6.28
CA PHE A 501 -6.76 -13.45 -5.84
C PHE A 501 -6.74 -13.75 -4.33
N GLY A 502 -7.89 -14.13 -3.77
CA GLY A 502 -8.01 -14.42 -2.33
C GLY A 502 -7.57 -15.82 -1.96
N VAL A 503 -7.01 -15.96 -0.76
CA VAL A 503 -6.66 -17.27 -0.19
C VAL A 503 -7.92 -18.08 0.07
N THR A 504 -7.92 -19.36 -0.36
CA THR A 504 -9.04 -20.29 -0.13
C THR A 504 -8.62 -21.52 0.65
N ASN A 505 -7.31 -21.83 0.70
CA ASN A 505 -6.72 -22.97 1.41
C ASN A 505 -5.49 -22.51 2.21
N TRP A 506 -5.66 -22.18 3.47
CA TRP A 506 -4.61 -21.73 4.35
C TRP A 506 -3.47 -22.74 4.57
N VAL A 507 -3.79 -24.03 4.55
CA VAL A 507 -2.75 -25.09 4.68
C VAL A 507 -1.76 -24.99 3.52
N ARG A 508 -2.27 -24.92 2.29
CA ARG A 508 -1.45 -24.78 1.08
C ARG A 508 -0.69 -23.47 1.08
N THR A 509 -1.38 -22.35 1.28
CA THR A 509 -0.78 -21.02 1.24
C THR A 509 0.38 -20.90 2.22
N LEU A 510 0.21 -21.35 3.47
CA LEU A 510 1.27 -21.28 4.48
C LEU A 510 2.42 -22.27 4.24
N LYS A 511 2.15 -23.41 3.58
CA LYS A 511 3.21 -24.35 3.14
C LYS A 511 3.97 -23.86 1.91
N SER A 512 3.37 -22.98 1.08
CA SER A 512 3.94 -22.45 -0.15
C SER A 512 4.41 -20.99 -0.07
N ILE A 513 4.63 -20.48 1.14
CA ILE A 513 5.18 -19.12 1.36
C ILE A 513 6.45 -18.94 0.52
N PRO A 514 6.55 -17.84 -0.25
CA PRO A 514 7.75 -17.56 -1.03
C PRO A 514 9.03 -17.62 -0.17
N PRO A 515 10.11 -18.27 -0.64
CA PRO A 515 11.32 -18.45 0.19
C PRO A 515 11.88 -17.17 0.79
N TRP A 516 11.78 -16.06 0.08
CA TRP A 516 12.24 -14.72 0.52
C TRP A 516 11.38 -14.07 1.60
N TRP A 517 10.31 -14.74 2.06
CA TRP A 517 9.51 -14.32 3.23
C TRP A 517 9.96 -15.02 4.52
N GLU A 518 11.11 -15.69 4.54
CA GLU A 518 11.60 -16.43 5.70
C GLU A 518 11.60 -15.58 6.98
N ALA A 519 11.99 -14.30 6.91
CA ALA A 519 11.98 -13.38 8.04
C ALA A 519 10.57 -13.09 8.61
N ALA A 520 9.51 -13.28 7.81
CA ALA A 520 8.13 -13.08 8.23
C ALA A 520 7.40 -14.39 8.54
N ARG A 521 7.97 -15.55 8.21
CA ARG A 521 7.29 -16.85 8.27
C ARG A 521 6.83 -17.21 9.68
N GLU A 522 7.67 -17.01 10.67
CA GLU A 522 7.33 -17.31 12.06
C GLU A 522 6.17 -16.44 12.55
N SER A 523 6.20 -15.16 12.23
CA SER A 523 5.11 -14.22 12.54
C SER A 523 3.80 -14.62 11.87
N LEU A 524 3.84 -15.02 10.58
CA LEU A 524 2.64 -15.50 9.87
C LEU A 524 2.08 -16.78 10.51
N TYR A 525 2.93 -17.71 10.94
CA TYR A 525 2.47 -18.92 11.61
C TYR A 525 1.87 -18.65 13.00
N LYS A 526 2.40 -17.68 13.72
CA LYS A 526 1.83 -17.24 15.01
C LYS A 526 0.47 -16.59 14.84
N GLU A 527 0.32 -15.75 13.85
CA GLU A 527 -0.90 -15.04 13.54
C GLU A 527 -1.99 -15.96 12.96
N LEU A 528 -1.68 -16.68 11.89
CA LEU A 528 -2.64 -17.47 11.12
C LEU A 528 -2.78 -18.92 11.61
N GLY A 529 -1.74 -19.46 12.22
CA GLY A 529 -1.63 -20.87 12.60
C GLY A 529 -0.49 -21.59 11.87
N ASN A 530 0.13 -22.55 12.52
CA ASN A 530 1.23 -23.33 11.96
C ASN A 530 0.71 -24.48 11.09
N PRO A 531 1.03 -24.54 9.77
CA PRO A 531 0.50 -25.55 8.85
C PRO A 531 1.01 -26.97 9.10
N PHE A 532 1.97 -27.17 10.02
CA PHE A 532 2.52 -28.47 10.36
C PHE A 532 2.00 -29.01 11.71
N THR A 533 1.49 -28.14 12.59
CA THR A 533 1.05 -28.50 13.94
C THR A 533 -0.41 -28.13 14.22
N GLN A 534 -1.03 -27.28 13.38
CA GLN A 534 -2.40 -26.79 13.53
C GLN A 534 -3.21 -26.97 12.23
N GLU A 535 -2.96 -28.06 11.50
CA GLU A 535 -3.55 -28.31 10.19
C GLU A 535 -5.09 -28.37 10.25
N ASP A 536 -5.68 -29.03 11.24
CA ASP A 536 -7.13 -29.13 11.44
C ASP A 536 -7.77 -27.75 11.64
N TYR A 537 -7.10 -26.87 12.41
CA TYR A 537 -7.57 -25.49 12.59
C TYR A 537 -7.55 -24.75 11.26
N LEU A 538 -6.47 -24.85 10.48
CA LEU A 538 -6.35 -24.19 9.19
C LEU A 538 -7.37 -24.72 8.16
N TYR A 539 -7.69 -26.01 8.18
CA TYR A 539 -8.80 -26.57 7.39
C TYR A 539 -10.14 -25.94 7.79
N SER A 540 -10.36 -25.77 9.09
CA SER A 540 -11.63 -25.21 9.59
C SER A 540 -11.90 -23.77 9.18
N ILE A 541 -10.84 -22.97 8.94
CA ILE A 541 -10.93 -21.57 8.49
C ILE A 541 -10.67 -21.39 6.99
N SER A 542 -10.46 -22.47 6.24
CA SER A 542 -10.19 -22.44 4.79
C SER A 542 -11.50 -22.56 4.00
N PRO A 543 -11.93 -21.50 3.28
CA PRO A 543 -13.21 -21.50 2.55
C PRO A 543 -13.40 -22.66 1.57
N LEU A 544 -12.31 -23.14 0.94
CA LEU A 544 -12.37 -24.23 -0.04
C LEU A 544 -13.09 -25.48 0.50
N PHE A 545 -12.80 -25.87 1.74
CA PHE A 545 -13.38 -27.08 2.36
C PHE A 545 -14.84 -26.88 2.80
N HIS A 546 -15.35 -25.65 2.69
CA HIS A 546 -16.70 -25.25 3.06
C HIS A 546 -17.51 -24.71 1.86
N ALA A 547 -16.98 -24.85 0.64
CA ALA A 547 -17.57 -24.30 -0.59
C ALA A 547 -19.02 -24.73 -0.83
N LYS A 548 -19.41 -25.93 -0.33
CA LYS A 548 -20.80 -26.43 -0.39
C LYS A 548 -21.84 -25.52 0.29
N ASN A 549 -21.41 -24.61 1.14
CA ASN A 549 -22.29 -23.67 1.84
C ASN A 549 -22.61 -22.43 1.01
N ILE A 550 -21.87 -22.18 -0.08
CA ILE A 550 -22.07 -21.00 -0.93
C ILE A 550 -23.44 -21.06 -1.60
N LYS A 551 -24.20 -19.97 -1.49
CA LYS A 551 -25.57 -19.87 -2.02
C LYS A 551 -25.76 -18.68 -2.96
N LYS A 552 -24.80 -17.76 -2.98
CA LYS A 552 -24.92 -16.48 -3.68
C LYS A 552 -23.84 -16.36 -4.75
N PRO A 553 -24.09 -15.58 -5.82
CA PRO A 553 -23.14 -15.41 -6.93
C PRO A 553 -21.76 -14.94 -6.49
N VAL A 554 -20.71 -15.46 -7.13
CA VAL A 554 -19.32 -15.12 -6.87
C VAL A 554 -18.60 -14.77 -8.16
N LEU A 555 -17.83 -13.68 -8.16
CA LEU A 555 -16.82 -13.37 -9.18
C LEU A 555 -15.43 -13.64 -8.60
N VAL A 556 -14.59 -14.33 -9.37
CA VAL A 556 -13.19 -14.62 -9.03
C VAL A 556 -12.28 -14.04 -10.10
N LEU A 557 -11.28 -13.24 -9.67
CA LEU A 557 -10.24 -12.68 -10.54
C LEU A 557 -8.88 -13.15 -10.05
N GLN A 558 -7.99 -13.62 -10.96
CA GLN A 558 -6.70 -14.20 -10.61
C GLN A 558 -5.60 -13.81 -11.61
N GLY A 559 -4.40 -13.54 -11.12
CA GLY A 559 -3.17 -13.46 -11.93
C GLY A 559 -2.49 -14.84 -12.01
N ALA A 560 -2.12 -15.28 -13.21
CA ALA A 560 -1.53 -16.62 -13.41
C ALA A 560 -0.11 -16.75 -12.83
N ASN A 561 0.62 -15.63 -12.72
CA ASN A 561 1.99 -15.60 -12.20
C ASN A 561 2.07 -15.21 -10.72
N ASP A 562 0.95 -15.30 -9.99
CA ASP A 562 0.89 -14.89 -8.58
C ASP A 562 1.73 -15.82 -7.69
N PRO A 563 2.84 -15.32 -7.07
CA PRO A 563 3.70 -16.14 -6.21
C PRO A 563 3.22 -16.21 -4.76
N ARG A 564 2.21 -15.42 -4.39
CA ARG A 564 1.69 -15.32 -3.01
C ARG A 564 0.46 -16.16 -2.80
N VAL A 565 -0.51 -16.03 -3.72
CA VAL A 565 -1.73 -16.82 -3.76
C VAL A 565 -1.77 -17.53 -5.11
N LEU A 566 -1.40 -18.79 -5.10
CA LEU A 566 -1.26 -19.58 -6.32
C LEU A 566 -2.59 -19.69 -7.07
N GLN A 567 -2.54 -19.67 -8.41
CA GLN A 567 -3.74 -19.77 -9.25
C GLN A 567 -4.63 -20.97 -8.87
N VAL A 568 -4.05 -22.08 -8.46
CA VAL A 568 -4.78 -23.30 -8.03
C VAL A 568 -5.76 -23.02 -6.88
N GLU A 569 -5.51 -22.01 -6.04
CA GLU A 569 -6.45 -21.58 -4.99
C GLU A 569 -7.80 -21.15 -5.59
N SER A 570 -7.74 -20.37 -6.67
CA SER A 570 -8.92 -19.90 -7.40
C SER A 570 -9.53 -21.01 -8.26
N ASP A 571 -8.72 -21.81 -8.94
CA ASP A 571 -9.17 -22.90 -9.81
C ASP A 571 -10.05 -23.90 -9.04
N GLU A 572 -9.55 -24.46 -7.93
CA GLU A 572 -10.26 -25.42 -7.11
C GLU A 572 -11.53 -24.81 -6.50
N MET A 573 -11.46 -23.56 -6.01
CA MET A 573 -12.61 -22.91 -5.42
C MET A 573 -13.76 -22.71 -6.45
N VAL A 574 -13.43 -22.30 -7.66
CA VAL A 574 -14.39 -22.13 -8.75
C VAL A 574 -15.02 -23.46 -9.14
N GLU A 575 -14.23 -24.55 -9.19
CA GLU A 575 -14.75 -25.89 -9.46
C GLU A 575 -15.74 -26.35 -8.39
N GLU A 576 -15.43 -26.13 -7.11
CA GLU A 576 -16.32 -26.49 -6.01
C GLU A 576 -17.63 -25.67 -6.02
N ILE A 577 -17.58 -24.38 -6.36
CA ILE A 577 -18.78 -23.55 -6.49
C ILE A 577 -19.67 -24.05 -7.65
N LYS A 578 -19.09 -24.40 -8.80
CA LYS A 578 -19.82 -24.93 -9.95
C LYS A 578 -20.62 -26.19 -9.60
N LYS A 579 -20.08 -27.08 -8.75
CA LYS A 579 -20.78 -28.29 -8.30
C LYS A 579 -22.06 -27.99 -7.50
N GLN A 580 -22.17 -26.79 -6.92
CA GLN A 580 -23.36 -26.36 -6.18
C GLN A 580 -24.43 -25.69 -7.07
N ASN A 581 -24.20 -25.57 -8.38
CA ASN A 581 -25.05 -24.83 -9.33
C ASN A 581 -25.25 -23.34 -8.96
N VAL A 582 -24.30 -22.75 -8.22
CA VAL A 582 -24.26 -21.33 -7.90
C VAL A 582 -23.57 -20.58 -9.05
N PRO A 583 -24.13 -19.44 -9.49
CA PRO A 583 -23.46 -18.64 -10.52
C PRO A 583 -22.04 -18.24 -10.08
N VAL A 584 -21.04 -18.60 -10.89
CA VAL A 584 -19.65 -18.19 -10.67
C VAL A 584 -19.04 -17.73 -12.00
N GLU A 585 -18.45 -16.55 -11.98
CA GLU A 585 -17.67 -16.01 -13.09
C GLU A 585 -16.19 -16.03 -12.70
N TYR A 586 -15.31 -16.41 -13.64
CA TYR A 586 -13.88 -16.57 -13.38
C TYR A 586 -13.04 -15.97 -14.49
N VAL A 587 -12.13 -15.07 -14.15
CA VAL A 587 -11.21 -14.44 -15.09
C VAL A 587 -9.78 -14.61 -14.62
N VAL A 588 -8.93 -15.18 -15.48
CA VAL A 588 -7.50 -15.33 -15.25
C VAL A 588 -6.74 -14.38 -16.18
N PHE A 589 -5.79 -13.62 -15.62
CA PHE A 589 -4.89 -12.75 -16.34
C PHE A 589 -3.53 -13.46 -16.50
N PRO A 590 -3.19 -13.98 -17.69
CA PRO A 590 -2.03 -14.87 -17.89
C PRO A 590 -0.67 -14.17 -17.71
N ASP A 591 -0.66 -12.85 -17.76
CA ASP A 591 0.52 -12.00 -17.74
C ASP A 591 0.59 -11.07 -16.51
N GLU A 592 -0.17 -11.39 -15.44
CA GLU A 592 -0.18 -10.66 -14.16
C GLU A 592 0.16 -11.58 -12.99
N GLY A 593 0.66 -10.95 -11.90
CA GLY A 593 0.96 -11.60 -10.63
C GLY A 593 -0.05 -11.25 -9.54
N HIS A 594 0.47 -10.95 -8.32
CA HIS A 594 -0.36 -10.54 -7.17
C HIS A 594 -0.77 -9.07 -7.28
N GLY A 595 -1.59 -8.77 -8.27
CA GLY A 595 -2.07 -7.43 -8.65
C GLY A 595 -2.07 -7.25 -10.17
N PHE A 596 -2.94 -6.35 -10.65
CA PHE A 596 -3.03 -6.08 -12.10
C PHE A 596 -2.33 -4.75 -12.39
N SER A 597 -1.17 -4.84 -13.03
CA SER A 597 -0.29 -3.69 -13.28
C SER A 597 -0.51 -3.05 -14.65
N LYS A 598 -0.99 -3.81 -15.63
CA LYS A 598 -1.23 -3.35 -16.98
C LYS A 598 -2.58 -2.64 -17.08
N LYS A 599 -2.59 -1.43 -17.65
CA LYS A 599 -3.82 -0.62 -17.80
C LYS A 599 -4.95 -1.42 -18.47
N LYS A 600 -4.64 -2.18 -19.52
CA LYS A 600 -5.62 -3.06 -20.19
C LYS A 600 -6.27 -4.05 -19.23
N ASN A 601 -5.49 -4.71 -18.39
CA ASN A 601 -6.01 -5.69 -17.44
C ASN A 601 -6.80 -5.03 -16.30
N GLN A 602 -6.39 -3.82 -15.89
CA GLN A 602 -7.16 -3.00 -14.95
C GLN A 602 -8.53 -2.60 -15.51
N ILE A 603 -8.61 -2.20 -16.78
CA ILE A 603 -9.87 -1.91 -17.47
C ILE A 603 -10.76 -3.16 -17.45
N THR A 604 -10.27 -4.27 -17.99
CA THR A 604 -11.02 -5.53 -18.06
C THR A 604 -11.49 -5.99 -16.68
N SER A 605 -10.66 -5.92 -15.65
CA SER A 605 -11.03 -6.36 -14.30
C SER A 605 -12.16 -5.50 -13.71
N ASN A 606 -12.08 -4.18 -13.84
CA ASN A 606 -13.09 -3.28 -13.27
C ASN A 606 -14.40 -3.30 -14.06
N GLU A 607 -14.35 -3.45 -15.39
CA GLU A 607 -15.52 -3.64 -16.24
C GLU A 607 -16.24 -4.94 -15.88
N THR A 608 -15.49 -6.03 -15.71
CA THR A 608 -16.05 -7.33 -15.29
C THR A 608 -16.72 -7.22 -13.91
N ILE A 609 -16.07 -6.54 -12.95
CA ILE A 609 -16.64 -6.32 -11.62
C ILE A 609 -17.95 -5.54 -11.70
N LEU A 610 -18.00 -4.43 -12.43
CA LEU A 610 -19.22 -3.63 -12.55
C LEU A 610 -20.34 -4.41 -13.26
N THR A 611 -20.00 -5.12 -14.34
CA THR A 611 -20.97 -5.95 -15.09
C THR A 611 -21.57 -7.04 -14.20
N PHE A 612 -20.74 -7.73 -13.43
CA PHE A 612 -21.17 -8.74 -12.47
C PHE A 612 -22.07 -8.15 -11.37
N LEU A 613 -21.68 -7.02 -10.78
CA LEU A 613 -22.46 -6.33 -9.76
C LEU A 613 -23.81 -5.84 -10.31
N ASN A 614 -23.83 -5.25 -11.50
CA ASN A 614 -25.07 -4.81 -12.15
C ASN A 614 -26.02 -5.98 -12.37
N LYS A 615 -25.50 -7.14 -12.82
CA LYS A 615 -26.30 -8.34 -13.09
C LYS A 615 -26.91 -8.95 -11.84
N TYR A 616 -26.13 -9.06 -10.75
CA TYR A 616 -26.53 -9.87 -9.60
C TYR A 616 -26.91 -9.05 -8.36
N LEU A 617 -26.58 -7.76 -8.31
CA LEU A 617 -26.86 -6.91 -7.16
C LEU A 617 -27.84 -5.76 -7.50
N LYS A 618 -27.66 -5.06 -8.63
CA LYS A 618 -28.47 -3.88 -8.98
C LYS A 618 -29.76 -4.27 -9.74
N ASN A 619 -29.69 -5.23 -10.65
CA ASN A 619 -30.81 -5.67 -11.50
C ASN A 619 -31.25 -7.09 -11.10
N LYS A 620 -31.68 -7.28 -9.85
CA LYS A 620 -32.26 -8.56 -9.41
C LYS A 620 -33.63 -8.73 -10.07
N ASN A 621 -33.68 -9.28 -11.29
CA ASN A 621 -34.90 -9.76 -11.95
C ASN A 621 -35.07 -11.26 -11.76
#